data_83d56d57b81238daf9936ef75fdafbf6
#
_entry.id   83d56d57b81238daf9936ef75fdafbf6
#
_cell.length_a   1.000
_cell.length_b   1.000
_cell.length_c   1.000
_cell.angle_alpha   90.00
_cell.angle_beta   90.00
_cell.angle_gamma   90.00
#
_symmetry.space_group_name_H-M   'P 1'
#
loop_
_entity.id
_entity.type
_entity.pdbx_description
1 polymer ?
#
loop_
_entity_poly.entity_id
_entity_poly.type
_entity_poly.pdbx_seq_one_letter_code
_entity_poly.pdbx_strand_id
1 'polypeptide(L)'
;MAFLEWPRMQRVLTAWAPHTPCPNLPCIPAARLRWAAIQPLRQTVISILNTSYNPASFSYWVAQAIRPFVVSRHRVTDDEAAEWLYEFARLEESGAYFFCLTPVLTEAVKAG
;
A
#
# COMPACT_ATOMS: atom_id res chain seq x y z
N MET A 1 25.79 5.44 1.80
CA MET A 1 24.52 5.36 1.07
C MET A 1 23.54 4.47 1.82
N ALA A 2 22.29 4.88 1.97
CA ALA A 2 21.27 4.08 2.61
C ALA A 2 20.62 3.15 1.60
N PHE A 3 20.35 1.91 2.03
CA PHE A 3 19.67 0.91 1.21
C PHE A 3 18.51 0.33 1.99
N LEU A 4 17.44 -0.06 1.27
CA LEU A 4 16.45 -0.97 1.83
C LEU A 4 17.06 -2.37 1.95
N GLU A 5 16.83 -3.00 3.07
CA GLU A 5 17.15 -4.41 3.25
C GLU A 5 16.01 -5.20 2.59
N TRP A 6 16.25 -5.64 1.36
CA TRP A 6 15.20 -6.19 0.50
C TRP A 6 14.48 -7.43 1.08
N PRO A 7 15.19 -8.41 1.67
CA PRO A 7 14.49 -9.54 2.29
C PRO A 7 13.55 -9.11 3.41
N ARG A 8 13.93 -8.12 4.22
CA ARG A 8 13.05 -7.57 5.27
C ARG A 8 11.83 -6.91 4.66
N MET A 9 12.01 -6.11 3.63
CA MET A 9 10.92 -5.47 2.91
C MET A 9 9.92 -6.49 2.40
N GLN A 10 10.41 -7.58 1.80
CA GLN A 10 9.54 -8.65 1.30
C GLN A 10 8.78 -9.35 2.42
N ARG A 11 9.42 -9.63 3.56
CA ARG A 11 8.72 -10.24 4.70
C ARG A 11 7.60 -9.35 5.21
N VAL A 12 7.86 -8.06 5.36
CA VAL A 12 6.84 -7.10 5.81
C VAL A 12 5.68 -7.03 4.84
N LEU A 13 5.95 -6.89 3.56
CA LEU A 13 4.90 -6.79 2.53
C LEU A 13 4.10 -8.10 2.41
N THR A 14 4.75 -9.25 2.53
CA THR A 14 4.06 -10.54 2.54
C THR A 14 3.13 -10.66 3.75
N ALA A 15 3.59 -10.20 4.92
CA ALA A 15 2.78 -10.19 6.14
C ALA A 15 1.62 -9.18 6.06
N TRP A 16 1.79 -8.12 5.26
CA TRP A 16 0.76 -7.09 5.03
C TRP A 16 -0.30 -7.53 4.03
N ALA A 17 0.05 -8.39 3.07
CA ALA A 17 -0.84 -8.78 1.97
C ALA A 17 -2.24 -9.24 2.42
N PRO A 18 -2.42 -9.98 3.54
CA PRO A 18 -3.75 -10.42 3.99
C PRO A 18 -4.71 -9.29 4.36
N HIS A 19 -4.27 -8.04 4.52
CA HIS A 19 -5.18 -6.91 4.77
C HIS A 19 -6.09 -6.64 3.56
N THR A 20 -5.70 -7.14 2.39
CA THR A 20 -6.45 -6.96 1.14
C THR A 20 -7.08 -8.29 0.73
N PRO A 21 -8.38 -8.49 0.97
CA PRO A 21 -9.02 -9.77 0.65
C PRO A 21 -9.14 -10.05 -0.86
N CYS A 22 -9.13 -9.00 -1.69
CA CYS A 22 -9.21 -9.12 -3.14
C CYS A 22 -8.10 -8.29 -3.80
N PRO A 23 -6.84 -8.77 -3.82
CA PRO A 23 -5.74 -7.97 -4.36
C PRO A 23 -5.85 -7.70 -5.86
N ASN A 24 -6.64 -8.50 -6.59
CA ASN A 24 -6.83 -8.34 -8.04
C ASN A 24 -8.10 -7.54 -8.39
N LEU A 25 -8.78 -6.97 -7.41
CA LEU A 25 -10.03 -6.27 -7.64
C LEU A 25 -9.97 -5.21 -8.73
N PRO A 26 -8.91 -4.38 -8.83
CA PRO A 26 -8.82 -3.38 -9.90
C PRO A 26 -8.80 -3.96 -11.32
N CYS A 27 -8.50 -5.25 -11.46
CA CYS A 27 -8.43 -5.91 -12.76
C CYS A 27 -9.76 -6.50 -13.24
N ILE A 28 -10.72 -6.66 -12.32
CA ILE A 28 -11.97 -7.39 -12.61
C ILE A 28 -13.27 -6.65 -12.26
N PRO A 29 -13.28 -5.37 -11.89
CA PRO A 29 -14.48 -4.75 -11.32
C PRO A 29 -15.62 -4.63 -12.32
N ALA A 30 -15.33 -4.36 -13.60
CA ALA A 30 -16.38 -4.16 -14.60
C ALA A 30 -17.27 -5.39 -14.76
N ALA A 31 -16.67 -6.58 -14.88
CA ALA A 31 -17.43 -7.82 -15.00
C ALA A 31 -18.25 -8.11 -13.73
N ARG A 32 -17.64 -7.92 -12.56
CA ARG A 32 -18.31 -8.17 -11.28
C ARG A 32 -19.45 -7.20 -11.04
N LEU A 33 -19.28 -5.94 -11.40
CA LEU A 33 -20.33 -4.94 -11.25
C LEU A 33 -21.53 -5.26 -12.16
N ARG A 34 -21.29 -5.69 -13.39
CA ARG A 34 -22.36 -6.12 -14.30
C ARG A 34 -23.13 -7.30 -13.76
N TRP A 35 -22.42 -8.25 -13.15
CA TRP A 35 -23.06 -9.40 -12.50
C TRP A 35 -23.97 -8.99 -11.34
N ALA A 36 -23.61 -7.94 -10.62
CA ALA A 36 -24.40 -7.40 -9.51
C ALA A 36 -25.46 -6.39 -9.98
N ALA A 37 -25.74 -6.31 -11.29
CA ALA A 37 -26.65 -5.33 -11.89
C ALA A 37 -26.21 -3.87 -11.64
N ILE A 38 -24.91 -3.65 -11.61
CA ILE A 38 -24.31 -2.33 -11.49
C ILE A 38 -23.55 -2.04 -12.79
N GLN A 39 -23.88 -0.92 -13.42
CA GLN A 39 -23.25 -0.58 -14.68
C GLN A 39 -21.98 0.25 -14.44
N PRO A 40 -20.81 -0.24 -14.83
CA PRO A 40 -19.58 0.55 -14.72
C PRO A 40 -19.63 1.69 -15.75
N LEU A 41 -19.24 2.89 -15.33
CA LEU A 41 -19.16 4.08 -16.17
C LEU A 41 -17.74 4.33 -16.64
N ARG A 42 -16.78 4.39 -15.70
CA ARG A 42 -15.38 4.63 -16.04
C ARG A 42 -14.47 4.22 -14.90
N GLN A 43 -13.21 4.00 -15.26
CA GLN A 43 -12.14 3.80 -14.33
C GLN A 43 -11.07 4.88 -14.54
N THR A 44 -10.55 5.41 -13.46
CA THR A 44 -9.55 6.47 -13.48
C THR A 44 -8.40 6.09 -12.59
N VAL A 45 -7.17 6.26 -13.07
CA VAL A 45 -5.97 6.07 -12.24
C VAL A 45 -5.64 7.40 -11.57
N ILE A 46 -5.43 7.35 -10.25
CA ILE A 46 -4.96 8.47 -9.47
C ILE A 46 -3.55 8.12 -9.02
N SER A 47 -2.57 8.94 -9.40
CA SER A 47 -1.19 8.69 -9.00
C SER A 47 -0.87 9.42 -7.71
N ILE A 48 -0.34 8.68 -6.73
CA ILE A 48 0.19 9.25 -5.48
C ILE A 48 1.69 9.03 -5.48
N LEU A 49 2.43 10.12 -5.41
CA LEU A 49 3.89 10.09 -5.38
C LEU A 49 4.37 10.85 -4.16
N ASN A 50 5.18 10.20 -3.33
CA ASN A 50 5.85 10.84 -2.20
C ASN A 50 7.35 10.65 -2.35
N THR A 51 8.10 11.74 -2.22
CA THR A 51 9.55 11.74 -2.16
C THR A 51 10.06 12.15 -0.78
N SER A 52 9.13 12.29 0.17
CA SER A 52 9.43 12.62 1.57
C SER A 52 8.75 11.63 2.50
N TYR A 53 9.45 11.26 3.57
CA TYR A 53 8.95 10.38 4.62
C TYR A 53 8.84 11.18 5.91
N ASN A 54 7.67 11.77 6.15
CA ASN A 54 7.39 12.56 7.34
C ASN A 54 5.87 12.61 7.57
N PRO A 55 5.40 13.12 8.72
CA PRO A 55 3.95 13.13 9.02
C PRO A 55 3.08 13.91 8.03
N ALA A 56 3.65 14.72 7.15
CA ALA A 56 2.91 15.40 6.10
C ALA A 56 2.71 14.53 4.84
N SER A 57 3.40 13.39 4.73
CA SER A 57 3.29 12.52 3.56
C SER A 57 2.31 11.37 3.82
N PHE A 58 1.56 10.99 2.80
CA PHE A 58 0.62 9.87 2.86
C PHE A 58 1.34 8.55 3.16
N SER A 59 2.48 8.31 2.53
CA SER A 59 3.23 7.07 2.69
C SER A 59 3.73 6.84 4.12
N TYR A 60 4.01 7.92 4.85
CA TYR A 60 4.39 7.81 6.27
C TYR A 60 3.28 7.11 7.06
N TRP A 61 2.05 7.54 6.91
CA TRP A 61 0.94 6.97 7.67
C TRP A 61 0.59 5.56 7.23
N VAL A 62 0.76 5.24 5.94
CA VAL A 62 0.61 3.87 5.46
C VAL A 62 1.63 2.96 6.15
N ALA A 63 2.89 3.36 6.20
CA ALA A 63 3.94 2.58 6.84
C ALA A 63 3.68 2.41 8.35
N GLN A 64 3.21 3.47 9.03
CA GLN A 64 2.87 3.39 10.44
C GLN A 64 1.72 2.42 10.70
N ALA A 65 0.74 2.33 9.80
CA ALA A 65 -0.38 1.40 9.92
C ALA A 65 0.03 -0.07 9.68
N ILE A 66 1.01 -0.29 8.84
CA ILE A 66 1.49 -1.64 8.53
C ILE A 66 2.12 -2.30 9.74
N ARG A 67 2.87 -1.56 10.55
CA ARG A 67 3.60 -2.10 11.69
C ARG A 67 2.72 -2.89 12.67
N PRO A 68 1.66 -2.33 13.26
CA PRO A 68 0.85 -3.09 14.21
C PRO A 68 0.16 -4.28 13.55
N PHE A 69 -0.23 -4.18 12.29
CA PHE A 69 -0.88 -5.28 11.59
C PHE A 69 0.05 -6.49 11.44
N VAL A 70 1.26 -6.29 10.93
CA VAL A 70 2.18 -7.40 10.67
C VAL A 70 2.71 -8.02 11.97
N VAL A 71 2.88 -7.22 13.00
CA VAL A 71 3.29 -7.68 14.33
C VAL A 71 2.18 -8.51 14.98
N SER A 72 0.93 -8.06 14.89
CA SER A 72 -0.22 -8.78 15.48
C SER A 72 -0.43 -10.16 14.86
N ARG A 73 0.04 -10.36 13.64
CA ARG A 73 -0.05 -11.65 12.94
C ARG A 73 1.15 -12.55 13.21
N HIS A 74 2.06 -12.16 14.08
CA HIS A 74 3.26 -12.91 14.45
C HIS A 74 4.15 -13.31 13.27
N ARG A 75 4.08 -12.56 12.17
CA ARG A 75 4.90 -12.78 10.96
C ARG A 75 6.21 -12.01 10.99
N VAL A 76 6.18 -10.90 11.70
CA VAL A 76 7.31 -9.98 11.82
C VAL A 76 7.37 -9.55 13.28
N THR A 77 8.55 -9.51 13.88
CA THR A 77 8.69 -9.02 15.25
C THR A 77 8.53 -7.49 15.28
N ASP A 78 8.18 -6.96 16.45
CA ASP A 78 8.07 -5.50 16.61
C ASP A 78 9.41 -4.81 16.35
N ASP A 79 10.52 -5.42 16.79
CA ASP A 79 11.86 -4.88 16.55
C ASP A 79 12.18 -4.85 15.05
N GLU A 80 11.83 -5.89 14.31
CA GLU A 80 12.05 -5.93 12.86
C GLU A 80 11.19 -4.89 12.14
N ALA A 81 9.94 -4.72 12.56
CA ALA A 81 9.05 -3.70 12.00
C ALA A 81 9.58 -2.28 12.29
N ALA A 82 10.09 -2.05 13.49
CA ALA A 82 10.71 -0.77 13.84
C ALA A 82 11.93 -0.48 12.99
N GLU A 83 12.77 -1.50 12.75
CA GLU A 83 13.95 -1.37 11.89
C GLU A 83 13.57 -1.06 10.45
N TRP A 84 12.50 -1.69 9.97
CA TRP A 84 11.94 -1.42 8.64
C TRP A 84 11.51 0.04 8.48
N LEU A 85 10.80 0.59 9.48
CA LEU A 85 10.42 2.00 9.47
C LEU A 85 11.63 2.93 9.52
N TYR A 86 12.66 2.55 10.28
CA TYR A 86 13.88 3.32 10.39
C TYR A 86 14.65 3.38 9.05
N GLU A 87 14.57 2.34 8.25
CA GLU A 87 15.16 2.34 6.91
C GLU A 87 14.57 3.45 6.04
N PHE A 88 13.27 3.70 6.14
CA PHE A 88 12.63 4.79 5.39
C PHE A 88 13.14 6.15 5.85
N ALA A 89 13.32 6.35 7.14
CA ALA A 89 13.87 7.58 7.67
C ALA A 89 15.30 7.82 7.16
N ARG A 90 16.11 6.76 7.07
CA ARG A 90 17.47 6.86 6.51
C ARG A 90 17.45 7.17 5.02
N LEU A 91 16.52 6.60 4.27
CA LEU A 91 16.35 6.92 2.85
C LEU A 91 15.96 8.38 2.66
N GLU A 92 15.07 8.89 3.51
CA GLU A 92 14.70 10.32 3.50
C GLU A 92 15.93 11.19 3.71
N GLU A 93 16.73 10.90 4.72
CA GLU A 93 17.94 11.67 5.02
C GLU A 93 18.92 11.68 3.86
N SER A 94 19.04 10.58 3.12
CA SER A 94 19.94 10.47 1.97
C SER A 94 19.35 11.02 0.67
N GLY A 95 18.09 11.49 0.69
CA GLY A 95 17.40 11.98 -0.50
C GLY A 95 16.99 10.87 -1.47
N ALA A 96 16.96 9.61 -1.01
CA ALA A 96 16.66 8.45 -1.85
C ALA A 96 15.26 7.87 -1.60
N TYR A 97 14.45 8.51 -0.76
CA TYR A 97 13.11 7.99 -0.48
C TYR A 97 12.17 8.17 -1.67
N PHE A 98 11.45 7.12 -1.99
CA PHE A 98 10.49 7.14 -3.08
C PHE A 98 9.33 6.20 -2.73
N PHE A 99 8.12 6.71 -2.89
CA PHE A 99 6.90 5.91 -2.75
C PHE A 99 5.95 6.28 -3.88
N CYS A 100 5.40 5.27 -4.55
CA CYS A 100 4.40 5.47 -5.58
C CYS A 100 3.25 4.49 -5.35
N LEU A 101 2.02 5.00 -5.40
CA LEU A 101 0.81 4.22 -5.34
C LEU A 101 -0.12 4.68 -6.45
N THR A 102 -0.76 3.74 -7.13
CA THR A 102 -1.68 4.03 -8.25
C THR A 102 -3.07 3.48 -7.95
N PRO A 103 -3.86 4.13 -7.07
CA PRO A 103 -5.25 3.74 -6.87
C PRO A 103 -6.05 3.84 -8.16
N VAL A 104 -7.00 2.92 -8.32
CA VAL A 104 -7.95 2.94 -9.42
C VAL A 104 -9.31 3.31 -8.87
N LEU A 105 -9.85 4.44 -9.34
CA LEU A 105 -11.21 4.86 -9.01
C LEU A 105 -12.16 4.29 -10.06
N THR A 106 -13.12 3.48 -9.61
CA THR A 106 -14.16 2.94 -10.48
C THR A 106 -15.47 3.65 -10.17
N GLU A 107 -16.04 4.31 -11.17
CA GLU A 107 -17.34 4.95 -11.07
C GLU A 107 -18.40 4.04 -11.69
N ALA A 108 -19.54 3.88 -11.02
CA ALA A 108 -20.58 3.00 -11.46
C ALA A 108 -21.95 3.52 -11.00
N VAL A 109 -23.01 3.11 -11.69
CA VAL A 109 -24.39 3.39 -11.30
C VAL A 109 -25.14 2.08 -11.15
N LYS A 110 -26.10 2.06 -10.24
CA LYS A 110 -26.97 0.91 -10.08
C LYS A 110 -27.92 0.83 -11.27
N ALA A 111 -27.97 -0.31 -11.94
CA ALA A 111 -28.92 -0.56 -13.01
C ALA A 111 -30.33 -0.56 -12.42
N GLY A 112 -31.17 0.34 -12.91
CA GLY A 112 -32.51 0.63 -12.39
C GLY A 112 -33.53 -0.43 -12.67
#